data_95a76605f8dfd8e7278cdbde90ee61ce
#
_entry.id   95a76605f8dfd8e7278cdbde90ee61ce
#
_cell.length_a   1.000
_cell.length_b   1.000
_cell.length_c   1.000
_cell.angle_alpha   90.00
_cell.angle_beta   90.00
_cell.angle_gamma   90.00
#
_symmetry.space_group_name_H-M   'P 1'
#
loop_
_entity.id
_entity.type
_entity.pdbx_description
1 polymer ?
#
loop_
_entity_poly.entity_id
_entity_poly.type
_entity_poly.pdbx_seq_one_letter_code
_entity_poly.pdbx_strand_id
1 'polypeptide(L)'
;MFDTLTIRDARPILWLKRVFAVIIIAFLAIGMISAHRAYFQVRSLELNAPQQLTDGSVVETSVVSSGRTADDVVVDLIQGTHSERVLKLHLSGNELGFFDPRKRYGTDSVILTPEILSKFQPGAARLRSVATGRHQWFRLPPPTVREFDVVIQKQSGG
;
A
#
# COMPACT_ATOMS: atom_id res chain seq x y z
N MET A 1 -20.30 58.98 35.83
CA MET A 1 -19.05 59.07 35.05
C MET A 1 -18.75 57.67 34.57
N PHE A 2 -19.24 57.31 33.39
CA PHE A 2 -19.03 55.98 32.81
C PHE A 2 -17.85 56.11 31.83
N ASP A 3 -16.71 55.53 32.20
CA ASP A 3 -15.56 55.45 31.33
C ASP A 3 -15.92 54.62 30.10
N THR A 4 -15.93 55.27 28.97
CA THR A 4 -15.98 54.63 27.65
C THR A 4 -14.69 53.87 27.43
N LEU A 5 -14.72 52.61 27.77
CA LEU A 5 -13.69 51.63 27.33
C LEU A 5 -13.65 51.68 25.80
N THR A 6 -12.65 52.40 25.32
CA THR A 6 -12.49 52.65 23.90
C THR A 6 -12.21 51.33 23.17
N ILE A 7 -12.94 51.13 22.08
CA ILE A 7 -12.87 50.02 21.11
C ILE A 7 -11.42 49.73 20.60
N ARG A 8 -10.48 50.55 20.98
CA ARG A 8 -9.06 50.45 20.58
C ARG A 8 -8.32 49.26 21.17
N ASP A 9 -8.77 48.75 22.32
CA ASP A 9 -8.10 47.63 23.02
C ASP A 9 -8.60 46.27 22.60
N ALA A 10 -9.65 46.16 21.80
CA ALA A 10 -10.22 44.90 21.36
C ALA A 10 -9.46 44.28 20.16
N ARG A 11 -8.72 45.06 19.40
CA ARG A 11 -8.02 44.61 18.19
C ARG A 11 -6.92 43.57 18.46
N PRO A 12 -6.05 43.71 19.47
CA PRO A 12 -5.02 42.70 19.75
C PRO A 12 -5.62 41.38 20.24
N ILE A 13 -6.73 41.43 20.99
CA ILE A 13 -7.44 40.26 21.48
C ILE A 13 -8.08 39.47 20.31
N LEU A 14 -8.68 40.18 19.36
CA LEU A 14 -9.25 39.54 18.15
C LEU A 14 -8.19 38.92 17.25
N TRP A 15 -7.05 39.57 17.11
CA TRP A 15 -5.91 39.04 16.36
C TRP A 15 -5.37 37.79 17.03
N LEU A 16 -5.18 37.80 18.35
CA LEU A 16 -4.70 36.67 19.12
C LEU A 16 -5.65 35.46 19.00
N LYS A 17 -6.96 35.65 19.06
CA LYS A 17 -7.97 34.61 18.84
C LYS A 17 -7.85 33.97 17.44
N ARG A 18 -7.63 34.80 16.40
CA ARG A 18 -7.44 34.30 15.01
C ARG A 18 -6.18 33.48 14.87
N VAL A 19 -5.07 33.93 15.45
CA VAL A 19 -3.81 33.19 15.44
C VAL A 19 -3.96 31.85 16.16
N PHE A 20 -4.61 31.83 17.33
CA PHE A 20 -4.89 30.60 18.06
C PHE A 20 -5.78 29.63 17.27
N ALA A 21 -6.81 30.11 16.60
CA ALA A 21 -7.68 29.30 15.77
C ALA A 21 -6.89 28.66 14.60
N VAL A 22 -6.02 29.42 13.94
CA VAL A 22 -5.18 28.90 12.85
C VAL A 22 -4.21 27.82 13.36
N ILE A 23 -3.59 28.01 14.53
CA ILE A 23 -2.70 27.05 15.16
C ILE A 23 -3.47 25.76 15.47
N ILE A 24 -4.64 25.84 16.07
CA ILE A 24 -5.48 24.68 16.40
C ILE A 24 -5.86 23.91 15.12
N ILE A 25 -6.29 24.62 14.06
CA ILE A 25 -6.64 23.99 12.78
C ILE A 25 -5.41 23.29 12.16
N ALA A 26 -4.24 23.92 12.22
CA ALA A 26 -3.00 23.32 11.72
C ALA A 26 -2.64 22.05 12.51
N PHE A 27 -2.74 22.05 13.84
CA PHE A 27 -2.50 20.86 14.67
C PHE A 27 -3.50 19.74 14.38
N LEU A 28 -4.78 20.06 14.21
CA LEU A 28 -5.81 19.09 13.84
C LEU A 28 -5.54 18.49 12.46
N ALA A 29 -5.15 19.31 11.47
CA ALA A 29 -4.80 18.85 10.13
C ALA A 29 -3.58 17.93 10.15
N ILE A 30 -2.52 18.30 10.88
CA ILE A 30 -1.31 17.46 11.05
C ILE A 30 -1.68 16.16 11.77
N GLY A 31 -2.48 16.22 12.82
CA GLY A 31 -2.97 15.05 13.54
C GLY A 31 -3.77 14.11 12.66
N MET A 32 -4.68 14.64 11.84
CA MET A 32 -5.46 13.86 10.87
C MET A 32 -4.57 13.21 9.81
N ILE A 33 -3.61 13.93 9.25
CA ILE A 33 -2.66 13.39 8.25
C ILE A 33 -1.80 12.29 8.87
N SER A 34 -1.33 12.49 10.09
CA SER A 34 -0.50 11.50 10.80
C SER A 34 -1.30 10.25 11.17
N ALA A 35 -2.53 10.41 11.66
CA ALA A 35 -3.44 9.30 11.93
C ALA A 35 -3.79 8.55 10.64
N HIS A 36 -4.07 9.28 9.55
CA HIS A 36 -4.32 8.69 8.25
C HIS A 36 -3.16 7.83 7.76
N ARG A 37 -1.93 8.34 7.82
CA ARG A 37 -0.72 7.57 7.46
C ARG A 37 -0.52 6.32 8.32
N ALA A 38 -0.82 6.41 9.62
CA ALA A 38 -0.71 5.26 10.52
C ALA A 38 -1.77 4.18 10.25
N TYR A 39 -2.97 4.58 9.79
CA TYR A 39 -4.07 3.64 9.53
C TYR A 39 -4.01 2.94 8.18
N PHE A 40 -3.33 3.50 7.18
CA PHE A 40 -3.38 3.05 5.79
C PHE A 40 -2.02 2.58 5.26
N GLN A 41 -1.26 1.87 6.06
CA GLN A 41 0.04 1.35 5.62
C GLN A 41 0.00 -0.17 5.42
N VAL A 42 0.60 -0.62 4.33
CA VAL A 42 1.06 -1.99 4.20
C VAL A 42 2.18 -2.19 5.22
N ARG A 43 1.97 -3.07 6.19
CA ARG A 43 2.91 -3.31 7.28
C ARG A 43 3.99 -4.31 6.91
N SER A 44 3.60 -5.37 6.22
CA SER A 44 4.53 -6.30 5.62
C SER A 44 4.00 -6.80 4.29
N LEU A 45 4.90 -7.04 3.38
CA LEU A 45 4.67 -7.70 2.12
C LEU A 45 5.75 -8.76 1.98
N GLU A 46 5.37 -10.00 1.89
CA GLU A 46 6.27 -11.12 1.71
C GLU A 46 5.99 -11.79 0.38
N LEU A 47 7.04 -12.22 -0.27
CA LEU A 47 6.99 -12.95 -1.51
C LEU A 47 7.87 -14.20 -1.33
N ASN A 48 7.30 -15.36 -1.51
CA ASN A 48 7.96 -16.63 -1.40
C ASN A 48 7.84 -17.40 -2.71
N ALA A 49 8.97 -17.84 -3.25
CA ALA A 49 9.03 -18.61 -4.46
C ALA A 49 10.33 -19.44 -4.49
N PRO A 50 10.37 -20.56 -5.20
CA PRO A 50 11.61 -21.26 -5.42
C PRO A 50 12.57 -20.43 -6.29
N GLN A 51 13.86 -20.52 -6.05
CA GLN A 51 14.85 -19.82 -6.87
C GLN A 51 14.85 -20.28 -8.34
N GLN A 52 14.42 -21.50 -8.59
CA GLN A 52 14.30 -22.07 -9.92
C GLN A 52 12.82 -22.29 -10.24
N LEU A 53 12.33 -21.60 -11.25
CA LEU A 53 10.96 -21.71 -11.71
C LEU A 53 10.84 -22.79 -12.78
N THR A 54 10.02 -23.76 -12.49
CA THR A 54 9.65 -24.86 -13.38
C THR A 54 8.13 -24.94 -13.45
N ASP A 55 7.62 -25.79 -14.31
CA ASP A 55 6.20 -26.15 -14.29
C ASP A 55 5.82 -26.73 -12.92
N GLY A 56 4.69 -26.30 -12.40
CA GLY A 56 4.22 -26.64 -11.06
C GLY A 56 4.87 -25.86 -9.92
N SER A 57 5.80 -24.93 -10.17
CA SER A 57 6.36 -24.06 -9.13
C SER A 57 5.27 -23.19 -8.50
N VAL A 58 5.27 -23.14 -7.17
CA VAL A 58 4.32 -22.33 -6.41
C VAL A 58 4.94 -20.98 -6.08
N VAL A 59 4.25 -19.90 -6.42
CA VAL A 59 4.57 -18.54 -6.02
C VAL A 59 3.53 -18.09 -5.04
N GLU A 60 3.95 -17.72 -3.83
CA GLU A 60 3.08 -17.31 -2.75
C GLU A 60 3.37 -15.86 -2.37
N THR A 61 2.32 -15.09 -2.12
CA THR A 61 2.45 -13.75 -1.56
C THR A 61 1.59 -13.62 -0.33
N SER A 62 2.14 -12.97 0.69
CA SER A 62 1.40 -12.60 1.89
C SER A 62 1.54 -11.13 2.17
N VAL A 63 0.46 -10.53 2.65
CA VAL A 63 0.41 -9.13 2.99
C VAL A 63 -0.26 -8.91 4.33
N VAL A 64 0.33 -8.04 5.13
CA VAL A 64 -0.30 -7.52 6.34
C VAL A 64 -0.50 -6.03 6.14
N SER A 65 -1.74 -5.62 6.14
CA SER A 65 -2.11 -4.22 6.04
C SER A 65 -2.90 -3.75 7.26
N SER A 66 -2.93 -2.45 7.48
CA SER A 66 -3.76 -1.83 8.49
C SER A 66 -4.59 -0.74 7.83
N GLY A 67 -5.86 -0.61 8.24
CA GLY A 67 -6.74 0.44 7.76
C GLY A 67 -7.91 -0.07 6.92
N ARG A 68 -8.67 0.87 6.38
CA ARG A 68 -9.96 0.67 5.70
C ARG A 68 -9.88 0.55 4.18
N THR A 69 -8.71 0.70 3.62
CA THR A 69 -8.56 0.66 2.17
C THR A 69 -8.61 -0.75 1.63
N ALA A 70 -9.20 -0.90 0.46
CA ALA A 70 -8.96 -2.06 -0.36
C ALA A 70 -7.51 -2.01 -0.83
N ASP A 71 -6.77 -3.06 -0.57
CA ASP A 71 -5.40 -3.20 -1.03
C ASP A 71 -5.37 -4.19 -2.19
N ASP A 72 -4.72 -3.81 -3.27
CA ASP A 72 -4.41 -4.74 -4.36
C ASP A 72 -2.94 -5.16 -4.21
N VAL A 73 -2.70 -6.45 -4.17
CA VAL A 73 -1.37 -7.03 -4.28
C VAL A 73 -1.27 -7.72 -5.61
N VAL A 74 -0.27 -7.35 -6.37
CA VAL A 74 -0.02 -7.88 -7.70
C VAL A 74 1.36 -8.49 -7.72
N VAL A 75 1.50 -9.69 -8.27
CA VAL A 75 2.80 -10.31 -8.52
C VAL A 75 3.00 -10.43 -10.03
N ASP A 76 4.06 -9.81 -10.50
CA ASP A 76 4.47 -9.85 -11.90
C ASP A 76 5.77 -10.63 -12.03
N LEU A 77 5.87 -11.50 -13.04
CA LEU A 77 7.11 -12.16 -13.48
C LEU A 77 7.71 -11.29 -14.59
N ILE A 78 8.96 -10.89 -14.46
CA ILE A 78 9.63 -9.92 -15.33
C ILE A 78 10.93 -10.51 -15.87
N GLN A 79 11.10 -10.42 -17.19
CA GLN A 79 12.34 -10.78 -17.86
C GLN A 79 12.68 -9.73 -18.93
N GLY A 80 13.72 -8.95 -18.69
CA GLY A 80 14.06 -7.82 -19.56
C GLY A 80 12.92 -6.79 -19.61
N THR A 81 12.35 -6.60 -20.81
CA THR A 81 11.21 -5.70 -21.04
C THR A 81 9.86 -6.42 -20.97
N HIS A 82 9.86 -7.75 -20.91
CA HIS A 82 8.64 -8.55 -20.85
C HIS A 82 8.17 -8.69 -19.41
N SER A 83 6.89 -8.50 -19.18
CA SER A 83 6.25 -8.62 -17.85
C SER A 83 4.90 -9.27 -17.99
N GLU A 84 4.65 -10.29 -17.19
CA GLU A 84 3.37 -11.01 -17.13
C GLU A 84 2.87 -11.05 -15.70
N ARG A 85 1.59 -10.73 -15.51
CA ARG A 85 0.96 -10.81 -14.21
C ARG A 85 0.61 -12.25 -13.88
N VAL A 86 1.22 -12.79 -12.82
CA VAL A 86 1.00 -14.17 -12.38
C VAL A 86 0.00 -14.31 -11.25
N LEU A 87 -0.13 -13.26 -10.40
CA LEU A 87 -1.06 -13.29 -9.27
C LEU A 87 -1.67 -11.90 -9.06
N LYS A 88 -2.94 -11.88 -8.67
CA LYS A 88 -3.62 -10.68 -8.19
C LYS A 88 -4.48 -11.01 -6.99
N LEU A 89 -4.06 -10.54 -5.81
CA LEU A 89 -4.81 -10.63 -4.57
C LEU A 89 -5.54 -9.31 -4.31
N HIS A 90 -6.82 -9.35 -4.06
CA HIS A 90 -7.63 -8.20 -3.68
C HIS A 90 -8.08 -8.34 -2.24
N LEU A 91 -7.59 -7.47 -1.37
CA LEU A 91 -8.04 -7.36 0.01
C LEU A 91 -9.16 -6.33 0.07
N SER A 92 -10.40 -6.80 0.11
CA SER A 92 -11.52 -5.90 0.27
C SER A 92 -11.49 -5.21 1.63
N GLY A 93 -11.65 -3.90 1.61
CA GLY A 93 -11.73 -3.08 2.82
C GLY A 93 -13.08 -3.22 3.48
N ASN A 94 -13.41 -4.36 4.07
CA ASN A 94 -14.69 -4.50 4.72
C ASN A 94 -14.81 -3.58 5.94
N GLU A 95 -15.79 -2.68 5.88
CA GLU A 95 -16.75 -2.21 6.90
C GLU A 95 -16.26 -2.05 8.35
N LEU A 96 -14.97 -2.00 8.58
CA LEU A 96 -14.43 -1.69 9.88
C LEU A 96 -14.69 -0.22 10.21
N GLY A 97 -15.21 0.05 11.40
CA GLY A 97 -15.49 1.38 11.87
C GLY A 97 -14.29 2.34 11.74
N PHE A 98 -14.53 3.65 11.63
CA PHE A 98 -13.51 4.68 11.35
C PHE A 98 -12.25 4.59 12.25
N PHE A 99 -12.37 3.98 13.42
CA PHE A 99 -11.32 3.85 14.43
C PHE A 99 -10.83 2.41 14.65
N ASP A 100 -11.13 1.48 13.74
CA ASP A 100 -10.71 0.10 13.94
C ASP A 100 -9.29 -0.13 13.39
N PRO A 101 -8.28 -0.31 14.25
CA PRO A 101 -6.90 -0.52 13.85
C PRO A 101 -6.59 -1.97 13.48
N ARG A 102 -7.60 -2.82 13.24
CA ARG A 102 -7.39 -4.24 12.97
C ARG A 102 -6.44 -4.42 11.79
N LYS A 103 -5.50 -5.32 11.98
CA LYS A 103 -4.62 -5.78 10.91
C LYS A 103 -5.40 -6.71 10.00
N ARG A 104 -5.20 -6.56 8.70
CA ARG A 104 -5.71 -7.49 7.69
C ARG A 104 -4.58 -8.36 7.21
N TYR A 105 -4.88 -9.61 7.07
CA TYR A 105 -3.98 -10.61 6.53
C TYR A 105 -4.56 -11.12 5.22
N GLY A 106 -3.75 -11.16 4.20
CA GLY A 106 -4.08 -11.80 2.95
C GLY A 106 -2.92 -12.66 2.52
N THR A 107 -3.22 -13.86 2.12
CA THR A 107 -2.27 -14.79 1.52
C THR A 107 -2.92 -15.39 0.31
N ASP A 108 -2.18 -15.47 -0.78
CA ASP A 108 -2.62 -16.14 -1.99
C ASP A 108 -1.42 -16.76 -2.69
N SER A 109 -1.68 -17.81 -3.45
CA SER A 109 -0.65 -18.54 -4.16
C SER A 109 -1.10 -18.90 -5.57
N VAL A 110 -0.15 -18.96 -6.48
CA VAL A 110 -0.37 -19.39 -7.86
C VAL A 110 0.62 -20.50 -8.20
N ILE A 111 0.11 -21.49 -8.90
CA ILE A 111 0.94 -22.53 -9.52
C ILE A 111 1.29 -22.04 -10.92
N LEU A 112 2.58 -21.93 -11.21
CA LEU A 112 3.05 -21.56 -12.53
C LEU A 112 2.78 -22.73 -13.50
N THR A 113 2.06 -22.40 -14.57
CA THR A 113 1.72 -23.37 -15.61
C THR A 113 2.68 -23.28 -16.79
N PRO A 114 2.77 -24.33 -17.61
CA PRO A 114 3.55 -24.28 -18.85
C PRO A 114 3.17 -23.11 -19.76
N GLU A 115 1.89 -22.75 -19.78
CA GLU A 115 1.38 -21.62 -20.56
C GLU A 115 1.99 -20.29 -20.14
N ILE A 116 2.11 -20.04 -18.84
CA ILE A 116 2.75 -18.82 -18.30
C ILE A 116 4.24 -18.85 -18.63
N LEU A 117 4.91 -19.96 -18.34
CA LEU A 117 6.37 -20.09 -18.51
C LEU A 117 6.80 -20.06 -19.98
N SER A 118 5.96 -20.53 -20.91
CA SER A 118 6.25 -20.50 -22.35
C SER A 118 6.40 -19.10 -22.93
N LYS A 119 5.89 -18.08 -22.24
CA LYS A 119 6.02 -16.68 -22.62
C LYS A 119 7.42 -16.11 -22.33
N PHE A 120 8.25 -16.84 -21.60
CA PHE A 120 9.57 -16.43 -21.14
C PHE A 120 10.66 -17.34 -21.71
N GLN A 121 11.85 -16.80 -21.81
CA GLN A 121 13.02 -17.59 -22.17
C GLN A 121 13.67 -18.20 -20.92
N PRO A 122 14.32 -19.38 -21.05
CA PRO A 122 15.15 -19.91 -19.96
C PRO A 122 16.24 -18.90 -19.56
N GLY A 123 16.42 -18.68 -18.26
CA GLY A 123 17.43 -17.75 -17.76
C GLY A 123 16.95 -16.90 -16.60
N ALA A 124 17.72 -15.85 -16.31
CA ALA A 124 17.43 -14.95 -15.20
C ALA A 124 16.14 -14.16 -15.42
N ALA A 125 15.34 -14.10 -14.39
CA ALA A 125 14.09 -13.34 -14.34
C ALA A 125 13.89 -12.79 -12.92
N ARG A 126 12.85 -12.02 -12.72
CA ARG A 126 12.53 -11.42 -11.43
C ARG A 126 11.04 -11.53 -11.16
N LEU A 127 10.68 -11.95 -9.98
CA LEU A 127 9.35 -11.81 -9.44
C LEU A 127 9.26 -10.47 -8.68
N ARG A 128 8.22 -9.71 -8.96
CA ARG A 128 7.96 -8.41 -8.33
C ARG A 128 6.57 -8.39 -7.75
N SER A 129 6.49 -8.29 -6.43
CA SER A 129 5.24 -8.10 -5.72
C SER A 129 5.06 -6.63 -5.37
N VAL A 130 3.89 -6.08 -5.70
CA VAL A 130 3.54 -4.69 -5.48
C VAL A 130 2.22 -4.63 -4.73
N ALA A 131 2.26 -4.08 -3.52
CA ALA A 131 1.05 -3.80 -2.75
C ALA A 131 0.70 -2.32 -2.86
N THR A 132 -0.49 -2.05 -3.36
CA THR A 132 -1.05 -0.69 -3.52
C THR A 132 -2.32 -0.56 -2.71
N GLY A 133 -2.34 0.38 -1.76
CA GLY A 133 -3.57 0.74 -1.07
C GLY A 133 -4.45 1.63 -1.97
N ARG A 134 -5.77 1.43 -1.94
CA ARG A 134 -6.73 2.31 -2.63
C ARG A 134 -7.49 3.13 -1.62
N HIS A 135 -7.47 4.46 -1.78
CA HIS A 135 -8.34 5.36 -1.04
C HIS A 135 -9.11 6.27 -2.00
N GLN A 136 -10.40 6.46 -1.72
CA GLN A 136 -11.28 7.23 -2.62
C GLN A 136 -11.00 8.73 -2.62
N TRP A 137 -10.36 9.28 -1.58
CA TRP A 137 -10.33 10.72 -1.32
C TRP A 137 -8.93 11.34 -1.24
N PHE A 138 -7.86 10.55 -1.10
CA PHE A 138 -6.52 11.08 -0.87
C PHE A 138 -5.47 10.33 -1.68
N ARG A 139 -4.36 11.02 -2.01
CA ARG A 139 -3.18 10.38 -2.58
C ARG A 139 -2.63 9.34 -1.62
N LEU A 140 -2.46 8.16 -2.13
CA LEU A 140 -1.98 6.99 -1.40
C LEU A 140 -0.51 7.12 -1.02
N PRO A 141 -0.08 6.44 0.05
CA PRO A 141 1.32 6.23 0.27
C PRO A 141 1.93 5.51 -0.95
N PRO A 142 3.23 5.66 -1.19
CA PRO A 142 3.89 4.96 -2.27
C PRO A 142 3.67 3.45 -2.14
N PRO A 143 3.58 2.72 -3.26
CA PRO A 143 3.40 1.27 -3.23
C PRO A 143 4.56 0.61 -2.49
N THR A 144 4.25 -0.43 -1.74
CA THR A 144 5.28 -1.31 -1.15
C THR A 144 5.66 -2.33 -2.19
N VAL A 145 6.95 -2.42 -2.49
CA VAL A 145 7.48 -3.33 -3.52
C VAL A 145 8.43 -4.32 -2.87
N ARG A 146 8.33 -5.59 -3.29
CA ARG A 146 9.29 -6.66 -3.01
C ARG A 146 9.69 -7.31 -4.32
N GLU A 147 10.97 -7.55 -4.46
CA GLU A 147 11.55 -8.20 -5.65
C GLU A 147 12.35 -9.42 -5.21
N PHE A 148 12.28 -10.46 -6.03
CA PHE A 148 12.95 -11.73 -5.80
C PHE A 148 13.52 -12.23 -7.12
N ASP A 149 14.84 -12.41 -7.19
CA ASP A 149 15.51 -12.90 -8.39
C ASP A 149 15.33 -14.42 -8.50
N VAL A 150 14.95 -14.87 -9.70
CA VAL A 150 14.66 -16.26 -10.01
C VAL A 150 15.31 -16.66 -11.33
N VAL A 151 15.39 -17.94 -11.55
CA VAL A 151 15.87 -18.51 -12.82
C VAL A 151 14.79 -19.39 -13.42
N ILE A 152 14.35 -19.06 -14.61
CA ILE A 152 13.40 -19.89 -15.36
C ILE A 152 14.18 -21.03 -16.00
N GLN A 153 13.81 -22.25 -15.67
CA GLN A 153 14.41 -23.44 -16.28
C GLN A 153 13.74 -23.78 -17.62
N LYS A 154 14.52 -24.33 -18.51
CA LYS A 154 13.97 -24.86 -19.76
C LYS A 154 13.03 -26.01 -19.43
N GLN A 155 11.80 -25.93 -19.93
CA GLN A 155 10.90 -27.07 -19.88
C GLN A 155 11.61 -28.21 -20.66
N SER A 156 11.93 -29.31 -19.97
CA SER A 156 12.26 -30.54 -20.64
C SER A 156 10.96 -31.06 -21.22
N GLY A 157 10.76 -30.80 -22.52
CA GLY A 157 9.64 -31.37 -23.24
C GLY A 157 9.72 -32.91 -23.12
N GLY A 158 8.67 -33.47 -22.51
CA GLY A 158 8.42 -34.90 -22.59
C GLY A 158 7.90 -35.26 -23.97
#